data_d664508db6105d39c0786690d4e58fd9
#
_entry.id   d664508db6105d39c0786690d4e58fd9
#
_cell.length_a   1.000
_cell.length_b   1.000
_cell.length_c   1.000
_cell.angle_alpha   90.00
_cell.angle_beta   90.00
_cell.angle_gamma   90.00
#
_symmetry.space_group_name_H-M   'P 1'
#
loop_
_entity.id
_entity.type
_entity.pdbx_description
1 polymer ?
#
loop_
_entity_poly.entity_id
_entity_poly.type
_entity_poly.pdbx_seq_one_letter_code
_entity_poly.pdbx_strand_id
1 'polypeptide(L)'
;YQTALDNAKAAREGRSLMSVSDYKAGFYQNNSEWIWGTFNDAQETLYYGAFLVVFARNGYYATNQHYHVCVARDFIDEISDSDIRKGLFLHKGTFLPEGKTVEEVLDTQTSSMVGMFADGADGDEAYANAEEYIKTNFSDMTETPYNAYTSLKYACEGMPGIGSIPLIRSSEMLLIEAEANYFLNSGNPQPARDNLIELNKTSGRDPEYSCDLTGEQLFEEIAKYRRLELWGEGHSWLDCKRWGIAVVRKSFAEGGNYDASVSGTFGYKDGVCDKTFWKWSIPTGETDLNEGL
;
A
#
# COMPACT_ATOMS: atom_id res chain seq x y z
N TYR A 1 -14.80 -5.81 -20.81
CA TYR A 1 -13.55 -5.05 -20.72
C TYR A 1 -13.56 -3.78 -21.57
N GLN A 2 -14.15 -3.80 -22.80
CA GLN A 2 -14.17 -2.59 -23.66
C GLN A 2 -14.78 -1.37 -22.97
N THR A 3 -15.95 -1.54 -22.37
CA THR A 3 -16.61 -0.45 -21.63
C THR A 3 -15.75 0.07 -20.47
N ALA A 4 -15.02 -0.81 -19.77
CA ALA A 4 -14.11 -0.42 -18.69
C ALA A 4 -12.94 0.40 -19.24
N LEU A 5 -12.35 -0.03 -20.38
CA LEU A 5 -11.27 0.69 -21.06
C LEU A 5 -11.71 2.09 -21.49
N ASP A 6 -12.87 2.19 -22.14
CA ASP A 6 -13.39 3.47 -22.67
C ASP A 6 -13.71 4.46 -21.55
N ASN A 7 -14.34 3.97 -20.47
CA ASN A 7 -14.67 4.80 -19.31
C ASN A 7 -13.44 5.22 -18.52
N ALA A 8 -12.45 4.35 -18.35
CA ALA A 8 -11.21 4.69 -17.67
C ALA A 8 -10.42 5.78 -18.42
N LYS A 9 -10.31 5.66 -19.75
CA LYS A 9 -9.72 6.69 -20.61
C LYS A 9 -10.44 8.02 -20.49
N ALA A 10 -11.78 8.01 -20.57
CA ALA A 10 -12.58 9.21 -20.46
C ALA A 10 -12.46 9.86 -19.08
N ALA A 11 -12.42 9.06 -18.00
CA ALA A 11 -12.31 9.57 -16.63
C ALA A 11 -10.97 10.26 -16.34
N ARG A 12 -9.88 9.83 -16.99
CA ARG A 12 -8.56 10.48 -16.82
C ARG A 12 -8.22 11.51 -17.87
N GLU A 13 -9.12 11.79 -18.83
CA GLU A 13 -8.89 12.82 -19.84
C GLU A 13 -8.60 14.18 -19.20
N GLY A 14 -7.51 14.83 -19.63
CA GLY A 14 -7.07 16.10 -19.06
C GLY A 14 -6.46 16.01 -17.64
N ARG A 15 -6.22 14.81 -17.12
CA ARG A 15 -5.56 14.56 -15.84
C ARG A 15 -4.16 14.03 -16.08
N SER A 16 -3.20 14.54 -15.33
CA SER A 16 -1.83 14.00 -15.33
C SER A 16 -1.58 13.18 -14.08
N LEU A 17 -0.67 12.21 -14.17
CA LEU A 17 -0.11 11.56 -12.99
C LEU A 17 0.65 12.61 -12.17
N MET A 18 0.55 12.54 -10.83
CA MET A 18 1.25 13.47 -9.93
C MET A 18 2.77 13.35 -10.10
N SER A 19 3.46 14.43 -9.87
CA SER A 19 4.92 14.46 -9.86
C SER A 19 5.49 13.58 -8.74
N VAL A 20 6.78 13.24 -8.83
CA VAL A 20 7.49 12.49 -7.77
C VAL A 20 7.44 13.25 -6.44
N SER A 21 7.56 14.59 -6.46
CA SER A 21 7.46 15.41 -5.26
C SER A 21 6.07 15.37 -4.64
N ASP A 22 5.02 15.48 -5.44
CA ASP A 22 3.64 15.39 -4.96
C ASP A 22 3.35 14.00 -4.41
N TYR A 23 3.88 12.95 -5.06
CA TYR A 23 3.73 11.58 -4.60
C TYR A 23 4.34 11.38 -3.20
N LYS A 24 5.51 11.95 -2.95
CA LYS A 24 6.20 11.91 -1.64
C LYS A 24 5.59 12.84 -0.58
N ALA A 25 4.80 13.83 -0.99
CA ALA A 25 4.21 14.81 -0.08
C ALA A 25 3.18 14.21 0.89
N GLY A 26 2.55 13.05 0.57
CA GLY A 26 1.77 12.30 1.55
C GLY A 26 0.27 12.20 1.30
N PHE A 27 -0.23 12.48 0.11
CA PHE A 27 -1.63 12.20 -0.30
C PHE A 27 -2.72 12.85 0.58
N TYR A 28 -2.48 14.05 1.10
CA TYR A 28 -3.46 14.76 1.93
C TYR A 28 -3.94 16.08 1.31
N GLN A 29 -3.42 16.43 0.14
CA GLN A 29 -3.78 17.61 -0.61
C GLN A 29 -4.14 17.26 -2.05
N ASN A 30 -5.17 17.90 -2.58
CA ASN A 30 -5.61 17.70 -3.96
C ASN A 30 -4.52 18.12 -4.96
N ASN A 31 -4.38 17.35 -6.04
CA ASN A 31 -3.45 17.60 -7.12
C ASN A 31 -4.03 17.19 -8.49
N SER A 32 -3.21 17.29 -9.55
CA SER A 32 -3.63 17.01 -10.92
C SER A 32 -4.09 15.58 -11.18
N GLU A 33 -3.70 14.63 -10.34
CA GLU A 33 -4.06 13.21 -10.50
C GLU A 33 -5.43 12.88 -9.90
N TRP A 34 -5.91 13.65 -8.93
CA TRP A 34 -7.16 13.35 -8.26
C TRP A 34 -8.35 13.64 -9.17
N ILE A 35 -9.16 12.63 -9.42
CA ILE A 35 -10.43 12.74 -10.14
C ILE A 35 -11.53 13.10 -9.14
N TRP A 36 -11.52 12.43 -7.98
CA TRP A 36 -12.44 12.69 -6.88
C TRP A 36 -11.76 12.42 -5.54
N GLY A 37 -12.08 13.23 -4.54
CA GLY A 37 -11.56 13.10 -3.19
C GLY A 37 -12.50 13.73 -2.16
N THR A 38 -12.20 13.49 -0.88
CA THR A 38 -12.86 14.20 0.21
C THR A 38 -12.22 15.58 0.36
N PHE A 39 -12.96 16.50 0.99
CA PHE A 39 -12.42 17.75 1.48
C PHE A 39 -12.59 17.78 2.99
N ASN A 40 -11.49 17.91 3.72
CA ASN A 40 -11.48 18.05 5.17
C ASN A 40 -10.57 19.21 5.56
N ASP A 41 -11.02 20.02 6.49
CA ASP A 41 -10.26 21.13 7.04
C ASP A 41 -10.23 21.11 8.57
N ALA A 42 -9.54 22.08 9.18
CA ALA A 42 -9.37 22.18 10.63
C ALA A 42 -10.67 22.49 11.39
N GLN A 43 -11.75 22.85 10.70
CA GLN A 43 -13.05 23.17 11.33
C GLN A 43 -13.92 21.92 11.47
N GLU A 44 -13.58 20.82 10.81
CA GLU A 44 -14.30 19.57 10.91
C GLU A 44 -13.85 18.77 12.13
N THR A 45 -14.82 18.20 12.85
CA THR A 45 -14.52 17.29 13.94
C THR A 45 -14.17 15.92 13.41
N LEU A 46 -12.89 15.57 13.43
CA LEU A 46 -12.43 14.26 13.01
C LEU A 46 -12.54 13.26 14.18
N TYR A 47 -13.11 12.11 13.88
CA TYR A 47 -13.13 10.98 14.80
C TYR A 47 -11.78 10.23 14.78
N TYR A 48 -11.35 9.68 15.91
CA TYR A 48 -10.08 8.95 16.03
C TYR A 48 -9.93 7.72 15.10
N GLY A 49 -11.01 7.22 14.50
CA GLY A 49 -10.99 6.21 13.44
C GLY A 49 -10.90 6.77 12.02
N ALA A 50 -10.77 8.08 11.83
CA ALA A 50 -10.65 8.67 10.50
C ALA A 50 -9.34 8.22 9.81
N PHE A 51 -9.38 8.14 8.47
CA PHE A 51 -8.30 7.52 7.69
C PHE A 51 -6.93 8.11 7.99
N LEU A 52 -6.74 9.43 7.86
CA LEU A 52 -5.43 10.06 8.10
C LEU A 52 -5.03 10.07 9.58
N VAL A 53 -5.99 9.98 10.51
CA VAL A 53 -5.68 9.83 11.94
C VAL A 53 -4.94 8.52 12.19
N VAL A 54 -5.29 7.46 11.45
CA VAL A 54 -4.71 6.11 11.57
C VAL A 54 -3.51 5.90 10.65
N PHE A 55 -3.59 6.37 9.39
CA PHE A 55 -2.64 6.02 8.35
C PHE A 55 -1.52 7.05 8.14
N ALA A 56 -1.71 8.31 8.56
CA ALA A 56 -0.71 9.34 8.32
C ALA A 56 0.53 9.14 9.22
N ARG A 57 1.71 9.19 8.61
CA ARG A 57 3.02 9.06 9.28
C ARG A 57 3.26 10.10 10.40
N ASN A 58 2.58 11.26 10.30
CA ASN A 58 2.61 12.34 11.28
C ASN A 58 1.23 12.57 11.93
N GLY A 59 0.31 11.60 11.83
CA GLY A 59 -1.02 11.66 12.42
C GLY A 59 -1.02 11.28 13.92
N TYR A 60 -2.20 11.36 14.56
CA TYR A 60 -2.33 11.18 16.00
C TYR A 60 -1.83 9.82 16.49
N TYR A 61 -2.18 8.74 15.80
CA TYR A 61 -1.74 7.41 16.24
C TYR A 61 -0.24 7.20 16.08
N ALA A 62 0.35 7.72 15.00
CA ALA A 62 1.78 7.64 14.79
C ALA A 62 2.56 8.37 15.89
N THR A 63 2.17 9.61 16.22
CA THR A 63 2.92 10.48 17.11
C THR A 63 2.61 10.30 18.61
N ASN A 64 1.38 9.92 18.96
CA ASN A 64 0.97 9.86 20.38
C ASN A 64 0.79 8.44 20.92
N GLN A 65 0.66 7.45 20.04
CA GLN A 65 0.39 6.06 20.42
C GLN A 65 1.44 5.09 19.86
N HIS A 66 2.36 5.56 19.02
CA HIS A 66 3.35 4.76 18.30
C HIS A 66 2.73 3.60 17.49
N TYR A 67 1.46 3.76 17.08
CA TYR A 67 0.79 2.82 16.19
C TYR A 67 1.05 3.18 14.75
N HIS A 68 1.60 2.23 14.01
CA HIS A 68 1.93 2.40 12.60
C HIS A 68 1.33 1.28 11.76
N VAL A 69 0.86 1.63 10.58
CA VAL A 69 0.40 0.66 9.59
C VAL A 69 1.61 0.16 8.81
N CYS A 70 1.83 -1.16 8.80
CA CYS A 70 2.96 -1.77 8.12
C CYS A 70 2.55 -2.44 6.81
N VAL A 71 3.48 -2.46 5.85
CA VAL A 71 3.36 -3.23 4.61
C VAL A 71 3.91 -4.65 4.82
N ALA A 72 3.40 -5.61 4.05
CA ALA A 72 3.96 -6.96 4.06
C ALA A 72 5.41 -6.97 3.56
N ARG A 73 6.33 -7.49 4.39
CA ARG A 73 7.78 -7.52 4.14
C ARG A 73 8.11 -8.20 2.81
N ASP A 74 7.56 -9.38 2.59
CA ASP A 74 7.78 -10.17 1.39
C ASP A 74 7.34 -9.45 0.11
N PHE A 75 6.35 -8.57 0.20
CA PHE A 75 5.90 -7.78 -0.94
C PHE A 75 6.83 -6.59 -1.23
N ILE A 76 7.16 -5.79 -0.21
CA ILE A 76 7.91 -4.54 -0.46
C ILE A 76 9.39 -4.80 -0.76
N ASP A 77 9.96 -5.87 -0.20
CA ASP A 77 11.36 -6.22 -0.45
C ASP A 77 11.62 -6.72 -1.88
N GLU A 78 10.57 -7.15 -2.60
CA GLU A 78 10.64 -7.55 -4.02
C GLU A 78 10.55 -6.37 -5.00
N ILE A 79 10.18 -5.17 -4.52
CA ILE A 79 10.10 -3.96 -5.35
C ILE A 79 11.51 -3.45 -5.68
N SER A 80 11.71 -2.98 -6.91
CA SER A 80 12.97 -2.41 -7.38
C SER A 80 13.43 -1.26 -6.49
N ASP A 81 14.74 -1.14 -6.28
CA ASP A 81 15.33 -0.03 -5.53
C ASP A 81 15.26 1.30 -6.30
N SER A 82 15.05 1.27 -7.62
CA SER A 82 14.79 2.45 -8.45
C SER A 82 13.36 2.98 -8.31
N ASP A 83 12.43 2.17 -7.74
CA ASP A 83 11.05 2.57 -7.56
C ASP A 83 10.88 3.45 -6.32
N ILE A 84 10.49 4.71 -6.53
CA ILE A 84 10.31 5.68 -5.44
C ILE A 84 9.26 5.25 -4.41
N ARG A 85 8.30 4.40 -4.80
CA ARG A 85 7.25 3.91 -3.90
C ARG A 85 7.80 2.99 -2.82
N LYS A 86 8.89 2.26 -3.10
CA LYS A 86 9.60 1.47 -2.09
C LYS A 86 10.09 2.34 -0.94
N GLY A 87 10.62 3.52 -1.25
CA GLY A 87 11.09 4.50 -0.26
C GLY A 87 9.98 5.12 0.60
N LEU A 88 8.70 4.86 0.30
CA LEU A 88 7.57 5.25 1.17
C LEU A 88 7.26 4.20 2.26
N PHE A 89 8.19 3.28 2.50
CA PHE A 89 8.13 2.29 3.55
C PHE A 89 9.51 2.13 4.19
N LEU A 90 9.55 1.90 5.50
CA LEU A 90 10.80 1.51 6.17
C LEU A 90 11.14 0.07 5.78
N HIS A 91 11.70 -0.13 4.59
CA HIS A 91 12.13 -1.43 4.09
C HIS A 91 13.57 -1.74 4.50
N LYS A 92 14.03 -2.99 4.33
CA LYS A 92 15.38 -3.42 4.76
C LYS A 92 16.52 -2.51 4.28
N GLY A 93 16.44 -1.94 3.08
CA GLY A 93 17.46 -1.03 2.55
C GLY A 93 17.53 0.33 3.26
N THR A 94 16.59 0.66 4.16
CA THR A 94 16.57 1.91 4.91
C THR A 94 17.06 1.77 6.35
N PHE A 95 17.05 0.55 6.90
CA PHE A 95 17.38 0.35 8.29
C PHE A 95 18.44 -0.72 8.54
N LEU A 96 18.63 -1.70 7.63
CA LEU A 96 19.46 -2.86 7.90
C LEU A 96 20.96 -2.51 7.91
N PRO A 97 21.71 -2.77 9.00
CA PRO A 97 23.14 -2.57 9.04
C PRO A 97 23.87 -3.51 8.05
N GLU A 98 25.05 -3.10 7.59
CA GLU A 98 25.85 -3.90 6.67
C GLU A 98 26.20 -5.29 7.26
N GLY A 99 25.98 -6.32 6.46
CA GLY A 99 26.27 -7.70 6.84
C GLY A 99 25.28 -8.34 7.80
N LYS A 100 24.22 -7.65 8.20
CA LYS A 100 23.18 -8.16 9.08
C LYS A 100 21.96 -8.67 8.30
N THR A 101 21.19 -9.56 8.94
CA THR A 101 19.89 -10.04 8.46
C THR A 101 18.74 -9.34 9.20
N VAL A 102 17.56 -9.38 8.63
CA VAL A 102 16.36 -8.82 9.26
C VAL A 102 16.05 -9.55 10.57
N GLU A 103 16.33 -10.85 10.64
CA GLU A 103 16.11 -11.70 11.81
C GLU A 103 17.05 -11.39 12.97
N GLU A 104 18.22 -10.77 12.71
CA GLU A 104 19.15 -10.34 13.75
C GLU A 104 18.79 -9.00 14.38
N VAL A 105 18.09 -8.15 13.65
CA VAL A 105 17.83 -6.76 14.06
C VAL A 105 16.37 -6.48 14.47
N LEU A 106 15.46 -7.42 14.19
CA LEU A 106 14.05 -7.27 14.56
C LEU A 106 13.61 -8.28 15.60
N ASP A 107 12.80 -7.83 16.56
CA ASP A 107 12.17 -8.72 17.52
C ASP A 107 11.07 -9.56 16.84
N THR A 108 11.22 -10.88 16.98
CA THR A 108 10.33 -11.89 16.38
C THR A 108 9.44 -12.57 17.42
N GLN A 109 9.58 -12.21 18.71
CA GLN A 109 9.02 -12.99 19.81
C GLN A 109 7.92 -12.30 20.60
N THR A 110 7.78 -11.00 20.51
CA THR A 110 6.69 -10.29 21.18
C THR A 110 5.42 -10.42 20.35
N SER A 111 4.49 -11.18 20.88
CA SER A 111 3.25 -11.62 20.22
C SER A 111 2.34 -10.51 19.67
N SER A 112 2.55 -9.26 20.04
CA SER A 112 1.70 -8.14 19.59
C SER A 112 2.38 -7.19 18.62
N MET A 113 3.69 -7.27 18.44
CA MET A 113 4.48 -6.31 17.67
C MET A 113 5.62 -6.96 16.88
N VAL A 114 5.28 -7.95 16.07
CA VAL A 114 6.26 -8.61 15.18
C VAL A 114 6.88 -7.58 14.24
N GLY A 115 8.22 -7.51 14.25
CA GLY A 115 8.98 -6.58 13.40
C GLY A 115 9.34 -5.25 14.05
N MET A 116 9.27 -5.11 15.37
CA MET A 116 9.94 -4.02 16.09
C MET A 116 11.46 -4.21 16.02
N PHE A 117 12.19 -3.10 16.09
CA PHE A 117 13.64 -3.16 16.27
C PHE A 117 13.96 -3.84 17.61
N ALA A 118 14.85 -4.83 17.57
CA ALA A 118 15.19 -5.63 18.75
C ALA A 118 16.04 -4.82 19.73
N ASP A 119 15.96 -5.17 21.01
CA ASP A 119 16.88 -4.63 22.01
C ASP A 119 18.32 -5.16 21.78
N GLY A 120 19.30 -4.28 21.93
CA GLY A 120 20.72 -4.59 21.82
C GLY A 120 21.39 -3.96 20.59
N ALA A 121 22.71 -4.10 20.52
CA ALA A 121 23.57 -3.30 19.62
C ALA A 121 23.14 -3.34 18.14
N ASP A 122 22.75 -4.49 17.62
CA ASP A 122 22.37 -4.64 16.21
C ASP A 122 21.00 -4.01 15.92
N GLY A 123 20.05 -4.16 16.84
CA GLY A 123 18.72 -3.52 16.75
C GLY A 123 18.81 -2.01 16.96
N ASP A 124 19.64 -1.55 17.89
CA ASP A 124 19.87 -0.13 18.15
C ASP A 124 20.52 0.55 16.90
N GLU A 125 21.45 -0.12 16.23
CA GLU A 125 22.03 0.37 14.97
C GLU A 125 20.99 0.42 13.85
N ALA A 126 20.16 -0.61 13.71
CA ALA A 126 19.10 -0.63 12.73
C ALA A 126 18.07 0.50 12.97
N TYR A 127 17.72 0.74 14.24
CA TYR A 127 16.84 1.87 14.60
C TYR A 127 17.47 3.22 14.28
N ALA A 128 18.78 3.39 14.56
CA ALA A 128 19.50 4.62 14.23
C ALA A 128 19.56 4.88 12.71
N ASN A 129 19.74 3.84 11.89
CA ASN A 129 19.69 3.93 10.43
C ASN A 129 18.28 4.34 9.95
N ALA A 130 17.23 3.77 10.53
CA ALA A 130 15.84 4.17 10.24
C ALA A 130 15.58 5.63 10.63
N GLU A 131 16.11 6.07 11.76
CA GLU A 131 15.99 7.46 12.22
C GLU A 131 16.68 8.44 11.26
N GLU A 132 17.88 8.12 10.78
CA GLU A 132 18.58 8.93 9.80
C GLU A 132 17.82 9.01 8.47
N TYR A 133 17.28 7.88 8.02
CA TYR A 133 16.45 7.84 6.82
C TYR A 133 15.19 8.73 6.96
N ILE A 134 14.49 8.66 8.08
CA ILE A 134 13.31 9.48 8.36
C ILE A 134 13.68 10.96 8.37
N LYS A 135 14.69 11.36 9.15
CA LYS A 135 15.15 12.76 9.25
C LYS A 135 15.55 13.35 7.90
N THR A 136 16.12 12.53 7.03
CA THR A 136 16.58 12.96 5.71
C THR A 136 15.44 13.13 4.72
N ASN A 137 14.41 12.26 4.78
CA ASN A 137 13.42 12.17 3.72
C ASN A 137 12.02 12.68 4.12
N PHE A 138 11.70 12.79 5.41
CA PHE A 138 10.35 13.11 5.93
C PHE A 138 10.40 14.13 7.04
N SER A 139 10.59 15.41 6.67
CA SER A 139 10.72 16.53 7.61
C SER A 139 9.45 16.84 8.42
N ASP A 140 8.32 16.25 8.04
CA ASP A 140 7.03 16.34 8.73
C ASP A 140 6.88 15.33 9.87
N MET A 141 7.85 14.41 10.04
CA MET A 141 7.88 13.46 11.14
C MET A 141 8.76 13.97 12.28
N THR A 142 8.26 13.87 13.51
CA THR A 142 8.98 14.23 14.73
C THR A 142 9.54 13.02 15.47
N GLU A 143 9.08 11.82 15.13
CA GLU A 143 9.45 10.58 15.78
C GLU A 143 9.72 9.48 14.74
N THR A 144 10.61 8.57 15.08
CA THR A 144 10.91 7.40 14.28
C THR A 144 10.02 6.23 14.71
N PRO A 145 9.36 5.53 13.78
CA PRO A 145 8.60 4.34 14.12
C PRO A 145 9.47 3.24 14.74
N TYR A 146 8.97 2.57 15.78
CA TYR A 146 9.63 1.40 16.37
C TYR A 146 9.50 0.14 15.51
N ASN A 147 8.55 0.13 14.56
CA ASN A 147 8.33 -1.01 13.68
C ASN A 147 9.00 -0.78 12.33
N ALA A 148 9.80 -1.74 11.90
CA ALA A 148 10.22 -1.86 10.51
C ALA A 148 9.01 -2.07 9.58
N TYR A 149 9.17 -1.82 8.30
CA TYR A 149 8.12 -1.93 7.28
C TYR A 149 6.93 -0.99 7.49
N THR A 150 7.08 0.00 8.35
CA THR A 150 6.08 1.07 8.55
C THR A 150 5.83 1.84 7.25
N SER A 151 4.56 2.13 6.97
CA SER A 151 4.15 2.98 5.86
C SER A 151 4.41 4.45 6.16
N LEU A 152 5.09 5.10 5.23
CA LEU A 152 5.37 6.54 5.20
C LEU A 152 4.60 7.24 4.07
N LYS A 153 3.69 6.51 3.38
CA LYS A 153 2.97 6.98 2.20
C LYS A 153 2.08 8.18 2.50
N TYR A 154 1.32 8.11 3.59
CA TYR A 154 0.35 9.15 3.92
C TYR A 154 0.89 10.11 4.96
N ALA A 155 0.56 11.40 4.79
CA ALA A 155 0.78 12.45 5.77
C ALA A 155 -0.54 13.19 6.05
N CYS A 156 -0.53 14.10 7.02
CA CYS A 156 -1.63 15.01 7.29
C CYS A 156 -1.10 16.43 7.49
N GLU A 157 -1.98 17.42 7.33
CA GLU A 157 -1.66 18.82 7.51
C GLU A 157 -1.48 19.21 8.98
N GLY A 158 -2.20 18.51 9.86
CA GLY A 158 -2.18 18.77 11.30
C GLY A 158 -2.98 17.73 12.10
N MET A 159 -2.86 17.83 13.42
CA MET A 159 -3.53 16.92 14.36
C MET A 159 -5.06 17.11 14.35
N PRO A 160 -5.81 16.03 14.55
CA PRO A 160 -5.37 14.64 14.79
C PRO A 160 -5.03 13.86 13.50
N GLY A 161 -5.30 14.40 12.33
CA GLY A 161 -5.13 13.79 11.00
C GLY A 161 -5.92 14.56 9.95
N ILE A 162 -5.72 15.89 9.91
CA ILE A 162 -6.43 16.82 9.00
C ILE A 162 -5.88 16.65 7.59
N GLY A 163 -6.76 16.57 6.61
CA GLY A 163 -6.39 16.51 5.20
C GLY A 163 -7.46 15.84 4.36
N SER A 164 -7.41 16.11 3.08
CA SER A 164 -8.26 15.47 2.08
C SER A 164 -7.72 14.10 1.69
N ILE A 165 -8.57 13.21 1.18
CA ILE A 165 -8.17 11.86 0.76
C ILE A 165 -8.62 11.64 -0.68
N PRO A 166 -7.75 11.10 -1.57
CA PRO A 166 -8.18 10.67 -2.89
C PRO A 166 -9.10 9.46 -2.78
N LEU A 167 -10.25 9.52 -3.44
CA LEU A 167 -11.15 8.39 -3.59
C LEU A 167 -11.00 7.74 -4.97
N ILE A 168 -10.72 8.54 -6.00
CA ILE A 168 -10.47 8.08 -7.36
C ILE A 168 -9.31 8.89 -7.93
N ARG A 169 -8.31 8.18 -8.46
CA ARG A 169 -7.10 8.77 -9.03
C ARG A 169 -6.88 8.33 -10.49
N SER A 170 -6.19 9.16 -11.26
CA SER A 170 -5.83 8.87 -12.65
C SER A 170 -4.97 7.61 -12.80
N SER A 171 -4.09 7.32 -11.84
CA SER A 171 -3.30 6.07 -11.82
C SER A 171 -4.17 4.82 -11.65
N GLU A 172 -5.28 4.89 -10.89
CA GLU A 172 -6.24 3.79 -10.84
C GLU A 172 -6.88 3.55 -12.21
N MET A 173 -7.29 4.61 -12.90
CA MET A 173 -7.84 4.50 -14.25
C MET A 173 -6.83 3.88 -15.21
N LEU A 174 -5.57 4.29 -15.15
CA LEU A 174 -4.50 3.74 -15.97
C LEU A 174 -4.28 2.23 -15.71
N LEU A 175 -4.40 1.79 -14.47
CA LEU A 175 -4.33 0.38 -14.10
C LEU A 175 -5.57 -0.42 -14.55
N ILE A 176 -6.75 0.21 -14.59
CA ILE A 176 -7.96 -0.37 -15.21
C ILE A 176 -7.76 -0.51 -16.73
N GLU A 177 -7.14 0.47 -17.38
CA GLU A 177 -6.78 0.37 -18.79
C GLU A 177 -5.80 -0.79 -19.04
N ALA A 178 -4.77 -0.94 -18.21
CA ALA A 178 -3.79 -2.02 -18.32
C ALA A 178 -4.46 -3.40 -18.25
N GLU A 179 -5.31 -3.61 -17.25
CA GLU A 179 -6.06 -4.86 -17.09
C GLU A 179 -7.04 -5.10 -18.25
N ALA A 180 -7.80 -4.08 -18.63
CA ALA A 180 -8.75 -4.19 -19.75
C ALA A 180 -8.03 -4.51 -21.08
N ASN A 181 -6.89 -3.87 -21.34
CA ASN A 181 -6.07 -4.14 -22.52
C ASN A 181 -5.49 -5.56 -22.50
N TYR A 182 -5.09 -6.07 -21.34
CA TYR A 182 -4.65 -7.46 -21.20
C TYR A 182 -5.72 -8.46 -21.62
N PHE A 183 -6.96 -8.29 -21.16
CA PHE A 183 -8.05 -9.22 -21.49
C PHE A 183 -8.61 -9.04 -22.91
N LEU A 184 -8.58 -7.82 -23.46
CA LEU A 184 -9.06 -7.54 -24.81
C LEU A 184 -8.06 -7.97 -25.89
N ASN A 185 -6.78 -7.92 -25.61
CA ASN A 185 -5.71 -8.06 -26.57
C ASN A 185 -4.81 -9.27 -26.27
N SER A 186 -5.38 -10.43 -25.97
CA SER A 186 -4.63 -11.64 -25.58
C SER A 186 -3.52 -12.04 -26.56
N GLY A 187 -3.65 -11.69 -27.85
CA GLY A 187 -2.63 -11.91 -28.88
C GLY A 187 -1.62 -10.77 -29.05
N ASN A 188 -1.84 -9.63 -28.40
CA ASN A 188 -0.95 -8.47 -28.46
C ASN A 188 -0.83 -7.80 -27.09
N PRO A 189 0.20 -8.14 -26.29
CA PRO A 189 0.38 -7.59 -24.96
C PRO A 189 0.81 -6.12 -24.90
N GLN A 190 1.17 -5.52 -26.04
CA GLN A 190 1.78 -4.20 -26.08
C GLN A 190 0.92 -3.08 -25.45
N PRO A 191 -0.41 -2.98 -25.69
CA PRO A 191 -1.20 -1.93 -25.04
C PRO A 191 -1.20 -2.00 -23.50
N ALA A 192 -1.20 -3.19 -22.90
CA ALA A 192 -1.13 -3.35 -21.46
C ALA A 192 0.26 -2.99 -20.92
N ARG A 193 1.32 -3.36 -21.64
CA ARG A 193 2.71 -2.97 -21.32
C ARG A 193 2.90 -1.46 -21.37
N ASP A 194 2.36 -0.80 -22.39
CA ASP A 194 2.44 0.66 -22.55
C ASP A 194 1.80 1.38 -21.36
N ASN A 195 0.66 0.89 -20.85
CA ASN A 195 0.05 1.43 -19.63
C ASN A 195 0.96 1.27 -18.39
N LEU A 196 1.62 0.12 -18.23
CA LEU A 196 2.58 -0.08 -17.13
C LEU A 196 3.83 0.80 -17.29
N ILE A 197 4.32 1.00 -18.50
CA ILE A 197 5.44 1.91 -18.80
C ILE A 197 5.05 3.36 -18.52
N GLU A 198 3.83 3.76 -18.88
CA GLU A 198 3.30 5.09 -18.55
C GLU A 198 3.25 5.29 -17.02
N LEU A 199 2.69 4.31 -16.29
CA LEU A 199 2.58 4.39 -14.84
C LEU A 199 3.92 4.48 -14.13
N ASN A 200 4.88 3.67 -14.56
CA ASN A 200 6.13 3.49 -13.84
C ASN A 200 7.24 4.40 -14.36
N LYS A 201 7.65 4.21 -15.61
CA LYS A 201 8.80 4.91 -16.19
C LYS A 201 8.49 6.35 -16.57
N THR A 202 7.43 6.56 -17.36
CA THR A 202 7.11 7.89 -17.90
C THR A 202 6.71 8.87 -16.80
N SER A 203 6.04 8.38 -15.75
CA SER A 203 5.69 9.20 -14.58
C SER A 203 6.87 9.50 -13.66
N GLY A 204 7.99 8.80 -13.83
CA GLY A 204 9.16 8.90 -12.95
C GLY A 204 9.07 8.11 -11.64
N ARG A 205 8.02 7.27 -11.45
CA ARG A 205 7.90 6.43 -10.24
C ARG A 205 8.99 5.35 -10.19
N ASP A 206 9.30 4.74 -11.34
CA ASP A 206 10.43 3.82 -11.52
C ASP A 206 11.13 4.12 -12.86
N PRO A 207 12.14 4.99 -12.88
CA PRO A 207 12.82 5.39 -14.12
C PRO A 207 13.49 4.24 -14.90
N GLU A 208 13.83 3.15 -14.20
CA GLU A 208 14.49 1.99 -14.79
C GLU A 208 13.49 0.92 -15.25
N TYR A 209 12.18 1.13 -15.03
CA TYR A 209 11.15 0.17 -15.38
C TYR A 209 11.14 -0.17 -16.85
N SER A 210 11.03 -1.45 -17.15
CA SER A 210 10.76 -1.99 -18.49
C SER A 210 9.84 -3.20 -18.38
N CYS A 211 9.05 -3.47 -19.42
CA CYS A 211 8.15 -4.61 -19.43
C CYS A 211 8.13 -5.27 -20.81
N ASP A 212 8.58 -6.53 -20.85
CA ASP A 212 8.50 -7.41 -22.03
C ASP A 212 7.66 -8.68 -21.76
N LEU A 213 7.01 -8.73 -20.60
CA LEU A 213 6.22 -9.86 -20.11
C LEU A 213 4.99 -10.13 -20.99
N THR A 214 4.53 -11.39 -20.99
CA THR A 214 3.36 -11.86 -21.72
C THR A 214 2.53 -12.82 -20.89
N GLY A 215 1.31 -13.11 -21.32
CA GLY A 215 0.45 -14.12 -20.67
C GLY A 215 0.29 -13.86 -19.18
N GLU A 216 0.31 -14.91 -18.38
CA GLU A 216 0.08 -14.85 -16.93
C GLU A 216 1.06 -13.93 -16.20
N GLN A 217 2.34 -13.94 -16.59
CA GLN A 217 3.35 -13.04 -15.99
C GLN A 217 3.02 -11.56 -16.17
N LEU A 218 2.45 -11.17 -17.32
CA LEU A 218 2.00 -9.79 -17.50
C LEU A 218 0.81 -9.45 -16.60
N PHE A 219 -0.09 -10.39 -16.38
CA PHE A 219 -1.20 -10.17 -15.45
C PHE A 219 -0.72 -10.04 -13.99
N GLU A 220 0.21 -10.89 -13.59
CA GLU A 220 0.85 -10.80 -12.27
C GLU A 220 1.55 -9.46 -12.06
N GLU A 221 2.21 -8.94 -13.09
CA GLU A 221 2.86 -7.64 -13.06
C GLU A 221 1.85 -6.49 -12.94
N ILE A 222 0.71 -6.56 -13.67
CA ILE A 222 -0.40 -5.60 -13.50
C ILE A 222 -0.94 -5.65 -12.07
N ALA A 223 -1.17 -6.84 -11.53
CA ALA A 223 -1.67 -7.03 -10.17
C ALA A 223 -0.68 -6.50 -9.11
N LYS A 224 0.62 -6.74 -9.30
CA LYS A 224 1.70 -6.24 -8.44
C LYS A 224 1.71 -4.70 -8.40
N TYR A 225 1.72 -4.04 -9.55
CA TYR A 225 1.74 -2.59 -9.59
C TYR A 225 0.43 -1.95 -9.15
N ARG A 226 -0.70 -2.62 -9.35
CA ARG A 226 -1.97 -2.18 -8.78
C ARG A 226 -1.94 -2.25 -7.25
N ARG A 227 -1.42 -3.31 -6.67
CA ARG A 227 -1.24 -3.44 -5.22
C ARG A 227 -0.27 -2.39 -4.66
N LEU A 228 0.84 -2.12 -5.35
CA LEU A 228 1.84 -1.14 -4.93
C LEU A 228 1.32 0.30 -5.01
N GLU A 229 0.78 0.67 -6.17
CA GLU A 229 0.29 2.02 -6.44
C GLU A 229 -0.87 2.40 -5.53
N LEU A 230 -1.84 1.49 -5.39
CA LEU A 230 -3.07 1.70 -4.62
C LEU A 230 -3.00 1.14 -3.20
N TRP A 231 -1.78 0.94 -2.67
CA TRP A 231 -1.60 0.44 -1.32
C TRP A 231 -2.26 1.37 -0.30
N GLY A 232 -3.06 0.79 0.61
CA GLY A 232 -3.81 1.53 1.63
C GLY A 232 -5.11 2.19 1.15
N GLU A 233 -5.46 2.11 -0.15
CA GLU A 233 -6.64 2.75 -0.74
C GLU A 233 -7.88 1.82 -0.82
N GLY A 234 -7.83 0.65 -0.19
CA GLY A 234 -8.98 -0.25 -0.05
C GLY A 234 -9.20 -1.22 -1.22
N HIS A 235 -8.37 -1.21 -2.25
CA HIS A 235 -8.57 -2.00 -3.47
C HIS A 235 -8.19 -3.47 -3.34
N SER A 236 -7.11 -3.80 -2.61
CA SER A 236 -6.50 -5.13 -2.62
C SER A 236 -7.46 -6.27 -2.24
N TRP A 237 -8.35 -6.05 -1.26
CA TRP A 237 -9.37 -7.02 -0.88
C TRP A 237 -10.32 -7.36 -2.02
N LEU A 238 -10.84 -6.33 -2.69
CA LEU A 238 -11.76 -6.47 -3.81
C LEU A 238 -11.07 -7.09 -5.03
N ASP A 239 -9.82 -6.72 -5.28
CA ASP A 239 -9.00 -7.25 -6.36
C ASP A 239 -8.73 -8.75 -6.16
N CYS A 240 -8.28 -9.18 -4.99
CA CYS A 240 -8.10 -10.59 -4.68
C CYS A 240 -9.40 -11.38 -4.87
N LYS A 241 -10.54 -10.83 -4.40
CA LYS A 241 -11.85 -11.46 -4.55
C LYS A 241 -12.27 -11.64 -6.00
N ARG A 242 -12.15 -10.59 -6.83
CA ARG A 242 -12.58 -10.63 -8.24
C ARG A 242 -11.65 -11.45 -9.15
N TRP A 243 -10.36 -11.50 -8.82
CA TRP A 243 -9.38 -12.29 -9.56
C TRP A 243 -9.28 -13.76 -9.11
N GLY A 244 -9.88 -14.11 -7.98
CA GLY A 244 -9.76 -15.45 -7.43
C GLY A 244 -8.38 -15.73 -6.83
N ILE A 245 -7.68 -14.68 -6.38
CA ILE A 245 -6.34 -14.76 -5.78
C ILE A 245 -6.47 -14.87 -4.27
N ALA A 246 -5.75 -15.81 -3.66
CA ALA A 246 -5.70 -15.96 -2.21
C ALA A 246 -5.00 -14.75 -1.54
N VAL A 247 -5.48 -14.38 -0.37
CA VAL A 247 -4.76 -13.48 0.54
C VAL A 247 -3.77 -14.31 1.33
N VAL A 248 -2.48 -14.12 1.09
CA VAL A 248 -1.40 -14.84 1.78
C VAL A 248 -0.77 -13.90 2.80
N ARG A 249 -0.77 -14.32 4.06
CA ARG A 249 -0.09 -13.64 5.16
C ARG A 249 1.03 -14.55 5.66
N LYS A 250 2.24 -14.27 5.24
CA LYS A 250 3.40 -15.04 5.68
C LYS A 250 3.80 -14.64 7.09
N SER A 251 4.04 -15.63 7.94
CA SER A 251 4.65 -15.39 9.25
C SER A 251 6.06 -14.83 9.10
N PHE A 252 6.61 -14.32 10.21
CA PHE A 252 7.99 -13.80 10.20
C PHE A 252 9.00 -14.86 9.75
N ALA A 253 8.85 -16.08 10.22
CA ALA A 253 9.72 -17.23 9.84
C ALA A 253 9.60 -17.60 8.35
N GLU A 254 8.49 -17.28 7.70
CA GLU A 254 8.26 -17.52 6.27
C GLU A 254 8.65 -16.31 5.39
N GLY A 255 9.32 -15.32 5.98
CA GLY A 255 9.75 -14.11 5.27
C GLY A 255 8.71 -12.98 5.22
N GLY A 256 7.58 -13.13 5.92
CA GLY A 256 6.60 -12.06 6.13
C GLY A 256 6.84 -11.31 7.45
N ASN A 257 5.85 -10.56 7.89
CA ASN A 257 5.86 -9.84 9.16
C ASN A 257 4.53 -9.97 9.93
N TYR A 258 3.79 -11.05 9.66
CA TYR A 258 2.58 -11.38 10.43
C TYR A 258 2.93 -12.24 11.64
N ASP A 259 2.19 -12.03 12.73
CA ASP A 259 2.19 -12.96 13.85
C ASP A 259 1.69 -14.33 13.41
N ALA A 260 2.25 -15.41 13.99
CA ALA A 260 1.89 -16.77 13.62
C ALA A 260 0.39 -17.08 13.83
N SER A 261 -0.27 -16.40 14.76
CA SER A 261 -1.70 -16.59 15.03
C SER A 261 -2.63 -16.03 13.94
N VAL A 262 -2.13 -15.09 13.13
CA VAL A 262 -2.87 -14.44 12.04
C VAL A 262 -2.25 -14.69 10.66
N SER A 263 -1.20 -15.47 10.58
CA SER A 263 -0.59 -15.93 9.32
C SER A 263 -1.43 -17.03 8.67
N GLY A 264 -1.26 -17.20 7.37
CA GLY A 264 -1.93 -18.25 6.59
C GLY A 264 -2.40 -17.80 5.22
N THR A 265 -3.13 -18.68 4.56
CA THR A 265 -3.73 -18.46 3.24
C THR A 265 -5.24 -18.38 3.37
N PHE A 266 -5.83 -17.29 2.91
CA PHE A 266 -7.25 -16.96 3.11
C PHE A 266 -7.96 -16.67 1.78
N GLY A 267 -9.28 -16.83 1.79
CA GLY A 267 -10.17 -16.48 0.68
C GLY A 267 -10.24 -17.53 -0.41
N TYR A 268 -9.12 -18.10 -0.81
CA TYR A 268 -9.02 -19.23 -1.74
C TYR A 268 -8.00 -20.22 -1.22
N LYS A 269 -8.38 -21.49 -1.17
CA LYS A 269 -7.48 -22.58 -0.79
C LYS A 269 -7.59 -23.69 -1.84
N ASP A 270 -6.48 -24.09 -2.42
CA ASP A 270 -6.42 -25.12 -3.46
C ASP A 270 -7.40 -24.86 -4.63
N GLY A 271 -7.55 -23.58 -5.02
CA GLY A 271 -8.48 -23.15 -6.06
C GLY A 271 -9.95 -23.10 -5.64
N VAL A 272 -10.28 -23.43 -4.39
CA VAL A 272 -11.64 -23.38 -3.86
C VAL A 272 -11.88 -22.09 -3.12
N CYS A 273 -12.94 -21.36 -3.53
CA CYS A 273 -13.35 -20.10 -2.92
C CYS A 273 -13.94 -20.33 -1.52
N ASP A 274 -13.33 -19.73 -0.50
CA ASP A 274 -13.95 -19.59 0.82
C ASP A 274 -14.93 -18.43 0.82
N LYS A 275 -16.19 -18.73 0.63
CA LYS A 275 -17.25 -17.72 0.57
C LYS A 275 -17.43 -16.98 1.89
N THR A 276 -17.05 -17.56 3.02
CA THR A 276 -17.22 -16.93 4.34
C THR A 276 -16.18 -15.85 4.55
N PHE A 277 -14.96 -16.06 4.10
CA PHE A 277 -13.90 -15.05 4.16
C PHE A 277 -14.24 -13.75 3.41
N TRP A 278 -14.98 -13.85 2.30
CA TRP A 278 -15.33 -12.70 1.45
C TRP A 278 -16.62 -11.97 1.87
N LYS A 279 -17.22 -12.34 2.98
CA LYS A 279 -18.44 -11.72 3.50
C LYS A 279 -18.16 -11.03 4.83
N TRP A 280 -18.66 -9.84 4.96
CA TRP A 280 -18.74 -9.18 6.25
C TRP A 280 -19.86 -9.82 7.08
N SER A 281 -19.63 -10.04 8.36
CA SER A 281 -20.68 -10.43 9.28
C SER A 281 -21.69 -9.30 9.41
N ILE A 282 -22.97 -9.64 9.40
CA ILE A 282 -24.01 -8.67 9.74
C ILE A 282 -23.84 -8.34 11.23
N PRO A 283 -23.78 -7.04 11.60
CA PRO A 283 -23.68 -6.66 13.02
C PRO A 283 -24.82 -7.25 13.82
N THR A 284 -24.53 -7.74 15.03
CA THR A 284 -25.55 -8.35 15.92
C THR A 284 -26.69 -7.39 16.22
N GLY A 285 -26.41 -6.10 16.40
CA GLY A 285 -27.46 -5.10 16.59
C GLY A 285 -28.44 -4.99 15.42
N GLU A 286 -28.00 -5.33 14.19
CA GLU A 286 -28.90 -5.38 13.03
C GLU A 286 -29.73 -6.67 13.02
N THR A 287 -29.12 -7.80 13.34
CA THR A 287 -29.85 -9.09 13.44
C THR A 287 -30.83 -9.14 14.59
N ASP A 288 -30.55 -8.45 15.71
CA ASP A 288 -31.39 -8.40 16.88
C ASP A 288 -32.64 -7.51 16.71
N LEU A 289 -32.57 -6.55 15.79
CA LEU A 289 -33.62 -5.55 15.57
C LEU A 289 -34.38 -5.74 14.24
N ASN A 290 -33.89 -6.60 13.36
CA ASN A 290 -34.47 -6.79 12.02
C ASN A 290 -34.84 -8.26 11.78
N GLU A 291 -36.11 -8.60 11.98
CA GLU A 291 -36.64 -9.97 11.82
C GLU A 291 -36.59 -10.50 10.37
N GLY A 292 -36.20 -9.66 9.41
CA GLY A 292 -36.11 -10.01 7.98
C GLY A 292 -34.72 -10.42 7.51
N LEU A 293 -33.72 -10.47 8.38
CA LEU A 293 -32.32 -10.84 8.06
C LEU A 293 -32.01 -12.28 8.43
#